data_bfa12df9e2b3f27494d14bba7252f33d
#
_entry.id   bfa12df9e2b3f27494d14bba7252f33d
#
_cell.length_a   1.000
_cell.length_b   1.000
_cell.length_c   1.000
_cell.angle_alpha   90.00
_cell.angle_beta   90.00
_cell.angle_gamma   90.00
#
_symmetry.space_group_name_H-M   'P 1'
#
loop_
_entity.id
_entity.type
_entity.pdbx_description
1 polymer ?
#
loop_
_entity_poly.entity_id
_entity_poly.type
_entity_poly.pdbx_seq_one_letter_code
_entity_poly.pdbx_strand_id
1 'polypeptide(L)' 'MTTMHDVARRANVSLSTVSYAINGTRPISEETRQRIFAAMEELGYRPHALA' A
#
# COMPACT_ATOMS: atom_id res chain seq x y z
N MET A 1 -13.83 -7.83 -1.20
CA MET A 1 -13.43 -6.42 -1.13
C MET A 1 -11.97 -6.29 -0.72
N THR A 2 -11.23 -5.48 -1.42
CA THR A 2 -9.79 -5.32 -1.15
C THR A 2 -9.57 -4.35 0.00
N THR A 3 -8.71 -4.77 0.94
CA THR A 3 -8.39 -3.95 2.10
C THR A 3 -6.89 -3.73 2.17
N MET A 4 -6.46 -2.89 3.12
CA MET A 4 -5.04 -2.69 3.35
C MET A 4 -4.34 -4.00 3.72
N HIS A 5 -5.05 -4.90 4.37
CA HIS A 5 -4.49 -6.22 4.69
C HIS A 5 -4.12 -6.97 3.42
N ASP A 6 -4.98 -6.90 2.42
CA ASP A 6 -4.71 -7.59 1.16
C ASP A 6 -3.51 -6.97 0.47
N VAL A 7 -3.40 -5.65 0.51
CA VAL A 7 -2.26 -4.97 -0.08
C VAL A 7 -0.97 -5.38 0.63
N ALA A 8 -1.00 -5.43 1.96
CA ALA A 8 0.18 -5.81 2.73
C ALA A 8 0.63 -7.23 2.38
N ARG A 9 -0.31 -8.14 2.24
CA ARG A 9 0.01 -9.51 1.88
C ARG A 9 0.60 -9.59 0.48
N ARG A 10 -0.03 -8.88 -0.45
CA ARG A 10 0.42 -8.92 -1.84
C ARG A 10 1.81 -8.32 -1.98
N ALA A 11 2.07 -7.24 -1.25
CA ALA A 11 3.37 -6.58 -1.31
C ALA A 11 4.39 -7.23 -0.38
N ASN A 12 3.95 -8.17 0.44
CA ASN A 12 4.81 -8.88 1.39
C ASN A 12 5.45 -7.92 2.39
N VAL A 13 4.64 -7.03 2.94
CA VAL A 13 5.07 -6.08 3.96
C VAL A 13 4.05 -6.07 5.07
N SER A 14 4.38 -5.39 6.17
CA SER A 14 3.44 -5.28 7.28
C SER A 14 2.35 -4.27 6.95
N LEU A 15 1.24 -4.39 7.67
CA LEU A 15 0.14 -3.45 7.51
C LEU A 15 0.58 -2.04 7.85
N SER A 16 1.43 -1.90 8.86
CA SER A 16 1.96 -0.59 9.23
C SER A 16 2.72 0.04 8.09
N THR A 17 3.51 -0.77 7.37
CA THR A 17 4.29 -0.26 6.25
C THR A 17 3.37 0.25 5.14
N VAL A 18 2.28 -0.46 4.88
CA VAL A 18 1.31 0.02 3.90
C VAL A 18 0.73 1.36 4.31
N SER A 19 0.39 1.50 5.58
CA SER A 19 -0.14 2.75 6.10
C SER A 19 0.87 3.89 5.94
N TYR A 20 2.13 3.61 6.22
CA TYR A 20 3.16 4.64 6.06
C TYR A 20 3.28 5.08 4.60
N ALA A 21 3.19 4.14 3.69
CA ALA A 21 3.29 4.47 2.27
C ALA A 21 2.13 5.33 1.82
N ILE A 22 0.93 5.05 2.31
CA ILE A 22 -0.26 5.78 1.91
C ILE A 22 -0.29 7.16 2.53
N ASN A 23 0.02 7.24 3.82
CA ASN A 23 -0.12 8.50 4.55
C ASN A 23 1.14 9.35 4.56
N GLY A 24 2.28 8.78 4.21
CA GLY A 24 3.54 9.51 4.22
C GLY A 24 4.00 9.87 5.61
N THR A 25 3.58 9.11 6.62
CA THR A 25 3.93 9.42 8.00
C THR A 25 5.33 8.98 8.36
N ARG A 26 5.90 8.08 7.61
CA ARG A 26 7.26 7.61 7.85
C ARG A 26 7.95 7.35 6.52
N PRO A 27 9.25 7.61 6.46
CA PRO A 27 9.99 7.32 5.22
C PRO A 27 10.14 5.81 5.03
N ILE A 28 9.93 5.38 3.81
CA ILE A 28 10.16 4.00 3.42
C ILE A 28 10.99 4.02 2.15
N SER A 29 11.66 2.90 1.87
CA SER A 29 12.51 2.85 0.69
C SER A 29 11.66 2.97 -0.57
N GLU A 30 12.26 3.48 -1.62
CA GLU A 30 11.56 3.62 -2.89
C GLU A 30 11.09 2.27 -3.41
N GLU A 31 11.93 1.26 -3.24
CA GLU A 31 11.59 -0.09 -3.68
C GLU A 31 10.34 -0.60 -2.97
N THR A 32 10.30 -0.43 -1.65
CA THR A 32 9.15 -0.87 -0.86
C THR A 32 7.91 -0.11 -1.29
N ARG A 33 8.04 1.19 -1.47
CA ARG A 33 6.92 2.01 -1.87
C ARG A 33 6.36 1.57 -3.22
N GLN A 34 7.25 1.29 -4.16
CA GLN A 34 6.81 0.84 -5.48
C GLN A 34 6.08 -0.49 -5.40
N ARG A 35 6.56 -1.39 -4.55
CA ARG A 35 5.90 -2.69 -4.38
C ARG A 35 4.50 -2.51 -3.84
N ILE A 36 4.34 -1.61 -2.88
CA ILE A 36 3.03 -1.37 -2.28
C ILE A 36 2.08 -0.77 -3.31
N PHE A 37 2.52 0.24 -4.04
CA PHE A 37 1.63 0.86 -5.03
C PHE A 37 1.32 -0.08 -6.19
N ALA A 38 2.27 -0.92 -6.57
CA ALA A 38 1.99 -1.92 -7.59
C ALA A 38 0.94 -2.91 -7.10
N ALA A 39 1.04 -3.32 -5.84
CA ALA A 39 0.05 -4.23 -5.26
C ALA A 39 -1.31 -3.57 -5.22
N MET A 40 -1.37 -2.30 -4.84
CA MET A 40 -2.62 -1.58 -4.79
C MET A 40 -3.28 -1.52 -6.17
N GLU A 41 -2.49 -1.23 -7.17
CA GLU A 41 -3.02 -1.15 -8.52
C GLU A 41 -3.51 -2.50 -9.00
N GLU A 42 -2.74 -3.53 -8.71
CA GLU A 42 -3.09 -4.89 -9.12
C GLU A 42 -4.39 -5.35 -8.48
N LEU A 43 -4.59 -5.00 -7.22
CA LEU A 43 -5.78 -5.40 -6.49
C LEU A 43 -6.95 -4.44 -6.65
N GLY A 44 -6.70 -3.30 -7.27
CA GLY A 44 -7.74 -2.30 -7.42
C GLY A 44 -8.05 -1.54 -6.15
N TYR A 45 -7.11 -1.49 -5.22
CA TYR A 45 -7.31 -0.79 -3.97
C TYR A 45 -6.98 0.68 -4.11
N ARG A 46 -7.89 1.55 -3.72
CA ARG A 46 -7.69 2.99 -3.79
C ARG A 46 -7.91 3.60 -2.43
N PRO A 47 -6.85 4.00 -1.74
CA PRO A 47 -6.99 4.58 -0.39
C PRO A 47 -7.72 5.91 -0.39
N HIS A 48 -7.58 6.67 -1.46
CA HIS A 48 -8.28 7.94 -1.57
C HIS A 48 -9.25 7.85 -2.73
N ALA A 49 -10.45 7.43 -2.40
CA ALA A 49 -11.48 7.24 -3.41
C ALA A 49 -12.14 8.54 -3.81
N LEU A 50 -11.48 9.63 -3.61
CA LEU A 50 -12.01 10.92 -3.98
C LEU A 50 -11.83 11.18 -5.46
N ALA A 51 -12.89 11.53 -6.05
CA ALA A 51 -12.83 11.94 -7.43
C ALA A 51 -12.28 13.35 -7.53
#